data_ca3ae59af5b0a22746d9039f44813c1f
#
_entry.id   ca3ae59af5b0a22746d9039f44813c1f
#
_cell.length_a   1.000
_cell.length_b   1.000
_cell.length_c   1.000
_cell.angle_alpha   90.00
_cell.angle_beta   90.00
_cell.angle_gamma   90.00
#
_symmetry.space_group_name_H-M   'P 1'
#
loop_
_entity.id
_entity.type
_entity.pdbx_description
1 polymer ?
#
loop_
_entity_poly.entity_id
_entity_poly.type
_entity_poly.pdbx_seq_one_letter_code
_entity_poly.pdbx_strand_id
1 'polypeptide(L)'
;HASYRRQRQMCIRDRAIPYVITPERRAMLNTIRFAEGTWKGGLDVGYWVMFGGGLMPSLDRHPNRVIYSSRYASAAAGAYQFMPFTWNLVQRSIGVRGFGPEAQDQGALFLIQRRKALGLTDTGVLSPLLAAMLAPEWASFPTLAGRSYYGQPVKKYARLRSFYDMNLAE
;
A
#
# COMPACT_ATOMS: atom_id res chain seq x y z
N HIS A 1 -10.30 37.08 -11.95
CA HIS A 1 -9.81 36.81 -10.62
C HIS A 1 -10.57 35.69 -9.89
N ALA A 2 -11.91 35.67 -9.95
CA ALA A 2 -12.72 34.61 -9.35
C ALA A 2 -12.58 33.27 -10.08
N SER A 3 -12.44 33.25 -11.41
CA SER A 3 -12.23 32.03 -12.20
C SER A 3 -10.85 31.44 -11.97
N TYR A 4 -9.81 32.25 -11.80
CA TYR A 4 -8.45 31.81 -11.50
C TYR A 4 -8.35 31.20 -10.09
N ARG A 5 -9.01 31.80 -9.10
CA ARG A 5 -9.11 31.26 -7.74
C ARG A 5 -9.91 29.95 -7.70
N ARG A 6 -11.00 29.85 -8.47
CA ARG A 6 -11.75 28.59 -8.62
C ARG A 6 -10.90 27.50 -9.28
N GLN A 7 -10.17 27.86 -10.33
CA GLN A 7 -9.30 26.92 -11.03
C GLN A 7 -8.14 26.46 -10.13
N ARG A 8 -7.59 27.37 -9.32
CA ARG A 8 -6.55 27.03 -8.34
C ARG A 8 -7.08 26.20 -7.18
N GLN A 9 -8.31 26.45 -6.72
CA GLN A 9 -9.00 25.62 -5.72
C GLN A 9 -9.40 24.26 -6.29
N MET A 10 -9.80 24.17 -7.55
CA MET A 10 -10.04 22.90 -8.23
C MET A 10 -8.74 22.12 -8.42
N CYS A 11 -7.63 22.74 -8.85
CA CYS A 11 -6.32 22.10 -8.95
C CYS A 11 -5.79 21.59 -7.60
N ILE A 12 -6.11 22.27 -6.49
CA ILE A 12 -5.75 21.83 -5.15
C ILE A 12 -6.69 20.72 -4.66
N ARG A 13 -7.96 20.74 -5.07
CA ARG A 13 -8.92 19.64 -4.83
C ARG A 13 -8.65 18.42 -5.70
N ASP A 14 -8.14 18.63 -6.94
CA ASP A 14 -7.73 17.54 -7.84
C ASP A 14 -6.42 16.86 -7.41
N ARG A 15 -5.67 17.47 -6.49
CA ARG A 15 -4.63 16.79 -5.72
C ARG A 15 -5.27 16.14 -4.49
N ALA A 16 -6.39 15.45 -4.70
CA ALA A 16 -7.12 14.86 -3.61
C ALA A 16 -6.21 13.95 -2.79
N ILE A 17 -5.96 14.36 -1.56
CA ILE A 17 -5.55 13.46 -0.49
C ILE A 17 -6.88 12.94 0.09
N PRO A 18 -7.48 11.88 -0.50
CA PRO A 18 -8.82 11.44 -0.08
C PRO A 18 -8.82 10.83 1.30
N TYR A 19 -7.63 10.45 1.81
CA TYR A 19 -7.50 9.79 3.10
C TYR A 19 -6.53 10.55 3.99
N VAL A 20 -7.02 10.99 5.15
CA VAL A 20 -6.15 11.49 6.23
C VAL A 20 -5.37 10.31 6.79
N ILE A 21 -4.08 10.48 7.03
CA ILE A 21 -3.24 9.43 7.59
C ILE A 21 -3.16 9.62 9.11
N THR A 22 -3.99 8.87 9.82
CA THR A 22 -3.99 8.78 11.27
C THR A 22 -2.87 7.86 11.76
N PRO A 23 -2.51 7.87 13.05
CA PRO A 23 -1.54 6.90 13.59
C PRO A 23 -1.90 5.44 13.30
N GLU A 24 -3.20 5.09 13.40
CA GLU A 24 -3.69 3.74 13.12
C GLU A 24 -3.50 3.36 11.64
N ARG A 25 -3.82 4.26 10.73
CA ARG A 25 -3.62 4.05 9.30
C ARG A 25 -2.14 3.97 8.96
N ARG A 26 -1.31 4.82 9.56
CA ARG A 26 0.15 4.77 9.37
C ARG A 26 0.72 3.44 9.87
N ALA A 27 0.30 2.96 11.03
CA ALA A 27 0.74 1.67 11.55
C ALA A 27 0.36 0.53 10.60
N MET A 28 -0.83 0.56 10.00
CA MET A 28 -1.26 -0.42 9.01
C MET A 28 -0.42 -0.34 7.74
N LEU A 29 -0.18 0.86 7.21
CA LEU A 29 0.67 1.05 6.02
C LEU A 29 2.08 0.52 6.27
N ASN A 30 2.66 0.82 7.41
CA ASN A 30 3.98 0.31 7.79
C ASN A 30 3.99 -1.22 7.89
N THR A 31 2.92 -1.81 8.41
CA THR A 31 2.77 -3.27 8.51
C THR A 31 2.67 -3.92 7.13
N ILE A 32 1.97 -3.31 6.19
CA ILE A 32 1.94 -3.79 4.80
C ILE A 32 3.36 -3.75 4.20
N ARG A 33 4.10 -2.67 4.40
CA ARG A 33 5.49 -2.56 3.95
C ARG A 33 6.36 -3.67 4.57
N PHE A 34 6.20 -3.91 5.86
CA PHE A 34 6.90 -5.00 6.54
C PHE A 34 6.57 -6.36 5.92
N ALA A 35 5.29 -6.62 5.67
CA ALA A 35 4.84 -7.87 5.06
C ALA A 35 5.39 -8.04 3.63
N GLU A 36 5.44 -6.97 2.85
CA GLU A 36 5.92 -6.96 1.46
C GLU A 36 7.45 -6.87 1.34
N GLY A 37 8.16 -6.71 2.45
CA GLY A 37 9.62 -6.63 2.44
C GLY A 37 10.20 -5.27 2.05
N THR A 38 9.38 -4.21 2.09
CA THR A 38 9.78 -2.85 1.69
C THR A 38 9.94 -1.89 2.87
N TRP A 39 9.83 -2.39 4.10
CA TRP A 39 9.89 -1.52 5.28
C TRP A 39 11.22 -0.77 5.41
N LYS A 40 12.36 -1.47 5.27
CA LYS A 40 13.71 -0.87 5.26
C LYS A 40 13.97 0.08 6.44
N GLY A 41 13.52 -0.29 7.65
CA GLY A 41 13.69 0.57 8.83
C GLY A 41 12.92 1.89 8.77
N GLY A 42 11.87 1.96 7.96
CA GLY A 42 11.07 3.18 7.76
C GLY A 42 11.65 4.15 6.74
N LEU A 43 12.76 3.81 6.08
CA LEU A 43 13.38 4.68 5.08
C LEU A 43 12.56 4.76 3.79
N ASP A 44 12.60 5.90 3.13
CA ASP A 44 11.85 6.16 1.90
C ASP A 44 12.31 5.30 0.71
N VAL A 45 13.48 4.71 0.77
CA VAL A 45 13.97 3.80 -0.29
C VAL A 45 12.99 2.66 -0.55
N GLY A 46 12.20 2.25 0.43
CA GLY A 46 11.18 1.23 0.26
C GLY A 46 10.12 1.57 -0.80
N TYR A 47 9.86 2.84 -1.03
CA TYR A 47 8.93 3.29 -2.08
C TYR A 47 9.48 3.10 -3.49
N TRP A 48 10.77 2.85 -3.63
CA TRP A 48 11.45 2.65 -4.92
C TRP A 48 11.61 1.18 -5.30
N VAL A 49 11.22 0.26 -4.43
CA VAL A 49 11.51 -1.18 -4.59
C VAL A 49 10.59 -1.79 -5.64
N MET A 50 11.19 -2.44 -6.65
CA MET A 50 10.49 -3.30 -7.60
C MET A 50 10.46 -4.74 -7.07
N PHE A 51 9.57 -5.56 -7.63
CA PHE A 51 9.57 -7.00 -7.36
C PHE A 51 11.00 -7.56 -7.45
N GLY A 52 11.37 -8.38 -6.46
CA GLY A 52 12.72 -8.97 -6.39
C GLY A 52 13.77 -8.09 -5.72
N GLY A 53 13.46 -6.85 -5.35
CA GLY A 53 14.32 -5.98 -4.53
C GLY A 53 15.12 -4.92 -5.28
N GLY A 54 15.11 -4.92 -6.62
CA GLY A 54 15.74 -3.85 -7.41
C GLY A 54 15.03 -2.52 -7.22
N LEU A 55 15.72 -1.41 -7.52
CA LEU A 55 15.16 -0.08 -7.39
C LEU A 55 14.75 0.47 -8.76
N MET A 56 13.59 1.13 -8.82
CA MET A 56 13.17 1.84 -10.03
C MET A 56 13.93 3.15 -10.18
N PRO A 57 14.13 3.63 -11.42
CA PRO A 57 14.94 4.83 -11.68
C PRO A 57 14.24 6.13 -11.35
N SER A 58 12.92 6.13 -11.23
CA SER A 58 12.10 7.32 -11.03
C SER A 58 10.78 6.97 -10.34
N LEU A 59 10.24 7.93 -9.59
CA LEU A 59 8.89 7.86 -9.02
C LEU A 59 7.89 8.72 -9.82
N ASP A 60 8.20 9.10 -11.04
CA ASP A 60 7.29 9.88 -11.89
C ASP A 60 6.04 9.09 -12.24
N ARG A 61 6.18 7.77 -12.38
CA ARG A 61 5.07 6.87 -12.68
C ARG A 61 5.41 5.43 -12.22
N HIS A 62 4.40 4.60 -12.12
CA HIS A 62 4.60 3.16 -11.95
C HIS A 62 5.49 2.65 -13.11
N PRO A 63 6.55 1.86 -12.83
CA PRO A 63 7.51 1.48 -13.88
C PRO A 63 6.91 0.55 -14.93
N ASN A 64 5.81 -0.13 -14.63
CA ASN A 64 5.14 -1.05 -15.55
C ASN A 64 6.12 -2.02 -16.21
N ARG A 65 7.00 -2.60 -15.40
CA ARG A 65 8.08 -3.45 -15.85
C ARG A 65 8.01 -4.81 -15.19
N VAL A 66 7.91 -5.87 -15.99
CA VAL A 66 7.94 -7.24 -15.47
C VAL A 66 9.38 -7.61 -15.12
N ILE A 67 9.56 -8.06 -13.89
CA ILE A 67 10.83 -8.60 -13.38
C ILE A 67 10.68 -10.10 -13.24
N TYR A 68 11.66 -10.83 -13.78
CA TYR A 68 11.68 -12.29 -13.73
C TYR A 68 12.60 -12.76 -12.62
N SER A 69 12.13 -13.72 -11.83
CA SER A 69 12.95 -14.51 -10.91
C SER A 69 12.92 -15.97 -11.33
N SER A 70 13.65 -16.83 -10.60
CA SER A 70 13.69 -18.27 -10.91
C SER A 70 12.33 -18.97 -10.83
N ARG A 71 11.38 -18.43 -10.07
CA ARG A 71 10.07 -19.06 -9.83
C ARG A 71 8.88 -18.19 -10.23
N TYR A 72 9.05 -16.88 -10.24
CA TYR A 72 7.95 -15.95 -10.43
C TYR A 72 8.36 -14.81 -11.37
N ALA A 73 7.36 -14.25 -12.04
CA ALA A 73 7.50 -13.00 -12.76
C ALA A 73 6.44 -12.04 -12.26
N SER A 74 6.80 -10.79 -12.00
CA SER A 74 5.85 -9.80 -11.52
C SER A 74 6.26 -8.40 -11.92
N ALA A 75 5.27 -7.55 -12.15
CA ALA A 75 5.45 -6.12 -12.35
C ALA A 75 5.09 -5.31 -11.09
N ALA A 76 5.00 -5.95 -9.94
CA ALA A 76 4.73 -5.28 -8.68
C ALA A 76 5.82 -4.27 -8.33
N ALA A 77 5.44 -3.10 -7.86
CA ALA A 77 6.38 -2.03 -7.57
C ALA A 77 5.90 -1.15 -6.40
N GLY A 78 6.87 -0.51 -5.77
CA GLY A 78 6.68 0.45 -4.70
C GLY A 78 6.58 -0.19 -3.31
N ALA A 79 6.32 0.65 -2.33
CA ALA A 79 6.27 0.25 -0.92
C ALA A 79 5.18 -0.80 -0.63
N TYR A 80 4.12 -0.79 -1.42
CA TYR A 80 2.97 -1.69 -1.26
C TYR A 80 2.84 -2.69 -2.41
N GLN A 81 3.86 -2.77 -3.27
CA GLN A 81 3.95 -3.73 -4.37
C GLN A 81 2.69 -3.72 -5.25
N PHE A 82 2.35 -2.55 -5.78
CA PHE A 82 1.22 -2.38 -6.69
C PHE A 82 1.49 -3.05 -8.02
N MET A 83 0.54 -3.86 -8.49
CA MET A 83 0.51 -4.32 -9.87
C MET A 83 0.09 -3.18 -10.81
N PRO A 84 0.54 -3.17 -12.08
CA PRO A 84 0.18 -2.09 -13.02
C PRO A 84 -1.32 -1.88 -13.18
N PHE A 85 -2.08 -2.96 -13.32
CA PHE A 85 -3.54 -2.91 -13.43
C PHE A 85 -4.18 -2.25 -12.19
N THR A 86 -3.72 -2.66 -11.01
CA THR A 86 -4.22 -2.12 -9.74
C THR A 86 -3.87 -0.65 -9.59
N TRP A 87 -2.65 -0.26 -9.98
CA TRP A 87 -2.25 1.14 -9.93
C TRP A 87 -3.08 2.02 -10.88
N ASN A 88 -3.38 1.53 -12.07
CA ASN A 88 -4.27 2.23 -13.00
C ASN A 88 -5.66 2.43 -12.39
N LEU A 89 -6.19 1.43 -11.69
CA LEU A 89 -7.45 1.55 -10.97
C LEU A 89 -7.38 2.63 -9.88
N VAL A 90 -6.31 2.65 -9.10
CA VAL A 90 -6.08 3.68 -8.08
C VAL A 90 -6.11 5.08 -8.71
N GLN A 91 -5.34 5.29 -9.77
CA GLN A 91 -5.27 6.59 -10.44
C GLN A 91 -6.63 7.06 -10.96
N ARG A 92 -7.39 6.17 -11.57
CA ARG A 92 -8.74 6.49 -12.08
C ARG A 92 -9.73 6.76 -10.96
N SER A 93 -9.58 6.08 -9.83
CA SER A 93 -10.56 6.14 -8.73
C SER A 93 -10.35 7.34 -7.82
N ILE A 94 -9.11 7.69 -7.52
CA ILE A 94 -8.80 8.76 -6.56
C ILE A 94 -7.94 9.89 -7.14
N GLY A 95 -7.58 9.82 -8.41
CA GLY A 95 -6.95 10.93 -9.12
C GLY A 95 -5.52 11.27 -8.69
N VAL A 96 -4.81 10.35 -8.01
CA VAL A 96 -3.41 10.57 -7.64
C VAL A 96 -2.52 10.66 -8.88
N ARG A 97 -1.47 11.47 -8.79
CA ARG A 97 -0.51 11.69 -9.88
C ARG A 97 0.88 11.23 -9.46
N GLY A 98 1.62 10.68 -10.41
CA GLY A 98 2.95 10.18 -10.16
C GLY A 98 2.90 8.90 -9.33
N PHE A 99 4.06 8.50 -8.82
CA PHE A 99 4.25 7.29 -8.02
C PHE A 99 5.08 7.58 -6.76
N GLY A 100 5.02 8.82 -6.26
CA GLY A 100 5.72 9.22 -5.05
C GLY A 100 5.14 8.60 -3.79
N PRO A 101 5.83 8.76 -2.65
CA PRO A 101 5.38 8.17 -1.38
C PRO A 101 3.95 8.52 -1.01
N GLU A 102 3.57 9.78 -1.17
CA GLU A 102 2.22 10.24 -0.85
C GLU A 102 1.15 9.57 -1.73
N ALA A 103 1.39 9.50 -3.04
CA ALA A 103 0.49 8.83 -3.97
C ALA A 103 0.37 7.35 -3.65
N GLN A 104 1.48 6.69 -3.32
CA GLN A 104 1.48 5.26 -2.94
C GLN A 104 0.71 5.03 -1.64
N ASP A 105 0.90 5.87 -0.63
CA ASP A 105 0.17 5.78 0.64
C ASP A 105 -1.34 5.90 0.40
N GLN A 106 -1.77 6.87 -0.39
CA GLN A 106 -3.18 7.06 -0.74
C GLN A 106 -3.74 5.86 -1.50
N GLY A 107 -2.95 5.31 -2.42
CA GLY A 107 -3.33 4.12 -3.17
C GLY A 107 -3.54 2.90 -2.28
N ALA A 108 -2.66 2.68 -1.30
CA ALA A 108 -2.81 1.58 -0.35
C ALA A 108 -4.06 1.75 0.51
N LEU A 109 -4.35 2.96 0.98
CA LEU A 109 -5.57 3.24 1.75
C LEU A 109 -6.82 3.03 0.90
N PHE A 110 -6.78 3.39 -0.39
CA PHE A 110 -7.87 3.08 -1.31
C PHE A 110 -8.11 1.57 -1.41
N LEU A 111 -7.06 0.75 -1.50
CA LEU A 111 -7.20 -0.70 -1.55
C LEU A 111 -7.79 -1.27 -0.24
N ILE A 112 -7.39 -0.73 0.90
CA ILE A 112 -7.98 -1.10 2.20
C ILE A 112 -9.47 -0.75 2.20
N GLN A 113 -9.84 0.43 1.74
CA GLN A 113 -11.25 0.84 1.64
C GLN A 113 -12.03 -0.05 0.67
N ARG A 114 -11.43 -0.40 -0.47
CA ARG A 114 -12.06 -1.32 -1.44
C ARG A 114 -12.40 -2.66 -0.83
N ARG A 115 -11.60 -3.13 0.11
CA ARG A 115 -11.86 -4.37 0.87
C ARG A 115 -12.80 -4.14 2.06
N LYS A 116 -13.37 -2.95 2.20
CA LYS A 116 -14.27 -2.57 3.32
C LYS A 116 -13.59 -2.72 4.68
N ALA A 117 -12.27 -2.56 4.71
CA ALA A 117 -11.43 -2.80 5.88
C ALA A 117 -10.94 -1.51 6.56
N LEU A 118 -11.28 -0.32 6.03
CA LEU A 118 -10.76 0.93 6.58
C LEU A 118 -11.33 1.21 7.98
N GLY A 119 -12.60 0.94 8.20
CA GLY A 119 -13.22 1.09 9.51
C GLY A 119 -12.56 0.20 10.58
N LEU A 120 -12.23 -1.04 10.23
CA LEU A 120 -11.50 -1.94 11.13
C LEU A 120 -10.05 -1.47 11.35
N THR A 121 -9.40 -0.95 10.32
CA THR A 121 -8.07 -0.34 10.45
C THR A 121 -8.08 0.80 11.47
N ASP A 122 -9.12 1.64 11.45
CA ASP A 122 -9.26 2.78 12.33
C ASP A 122 -9.52 2.41 13.80
N THR A 123 -9.85 1.15 14.09
CA THR A 123 -9.99 0.68 15.48
C THR A 123 -8.68 0.56 16.23
N GLY A 124 -7.54 0.54 15.52
CA GLY A 124 -6.22 0.43 16.14
C GLY A 124 -5.89 -0.98 16.64
N VAL A 125 -6.52 -2.00 16.05
CA VAL A 125 -6.26 -3.41 16.36
C VAL A 125 -6.08 -4.19 15.06
N LEU A 126 -4.92 -4.81 14.88
CA LEU A 126 -4.73 -5.77 13.80
C LEU A 126 -5.27 -7.14 14.24
N SER A 127 -6.56 -7.36 13.98
CA SER A 127 -7.20 -8.64 14.27
C SER A 127 -6.90 -9.69 13.17
N PRO A 128 -7.08 -10.99 13.45
CA PRO A 128 -6.99 -12.02 12.41
C PRO A 128 -7.95 -11.76 11.24
N LEU A 129 -9.15 -11.27 11.52
CA LEU A 129 -10.13 -10.92 10.49
C LEU A 129 -9.64 -9.79 9.60
N LEU A 130 -9.10 -8.72 10.17
CA LEU A 130 -8.55 -7.61 9.40
C LEU A 130 -7.42 -8.08 8.48
N ALA A 131 -6.49 -8.87 9.00
CA ALA A 131 -5.42 -9.45 8.19
C ALA A 131 -5.99 -10.28 7.01
N ALA A 132 -6.99 -11.11 7.28
CA ALA A 132 -7.64 -11.93 6.26
C ALA A 132 -8.35 -11.10 5.20
N MET A 133 -8.98 -9.99 5.58
CA MET A 133 -9.64 -9.08 4.63
C MET A 133 -8.65 -8.41 3.67
N LEU A 134 -7.40 -8.23 4.09
CA LEU A 134 -6.34 -7.63 3.27
C LEU A 134 -5.58 -8.66 2.41
N ALA A 135 -5.68 -9.94 2.72
CA ALA A 135 -4.98 -11.01 1.99
C ALA A 135 -5.25 -11.03 0.48
N PRO A 136 -6.44 -10.70 -0.04
CA PRO A 136 -6.67 -10.63 -1.48
C PRO A 136 -5.89 -9.51 -2.19
N GLU A 137 -5.51 -8.46 -1.46
CA GLU A 137 -4.68 -7.37 -2.00
C GLU A 137 -3.19 -7.64 -1.79
N TRP A 138 -2.82 -8.19 -0.64
CA TRP A 138 -1.44 -8.46 -0.24
C TRP A 138 -1.31 -9.92 0.19
N ALA A 139 -0.82 -10.74 -0.73
CA ALA A 139 -0.73 -12.19 -0.52
C ALA A 139 0.20 -12.60 0.64
N SER A 140 1.04 -11.68 1.11
CA SER A 140 1.87 -11.86 2.31
C SER A 140 1.06 -11.86 3.61
N PHE A 141 -0.19 -11.37 3.58
CA PHE A 141 -1.11 -11.45 4.71
C PHE A 141 -1.79 -12.82 4.78
N PRO A 142 -1.92 -13.41 5.98
CA PRO A 142 -2.56 -14.71 6.12
C PRO A 142 -4.08 -14.62 6.08
N THR A 143 -4.71 -15.64 5.48
CA THR A 143 -6.13 -15.89 5.63
C THR A 143 -6.44 -16.35 7.07
N LEU A 144 -7.72 -16.51 7.41
CA LEU A 144 -8.11 -17.04 8.72
C LEU A 144 -7.59 -18.46 8.98
N ALA A 145 -7.31 -19.22 7.92
CA ALA A 145 -6.67 -20.53 8.02
C ALA A 145 -5.14 -20.46 8.17
N GLY A 146 -4.55 -19.26 8.25
CA GLY A 146 -3.11 -19.05 8.36
C GLY A 146 -2.34 -19.31 7.07
N ARG A 147 -3.02 -19.39 5.94
CA ARG A 147 -2.45 -19.66 4.62
C ARG A 147 -2.50 -18.42 3.73
N SER A 148 -1.67 -18.40 2.68
CA SER A 148 -1.79 -17.39 1.64
C SER A 148 -3.09 -17.53 0.87
N TYR A 149 -3.67 -16.39 0.49
CA TYR A 149 -4.85 -16.35 -0.39
C TYR A 149 -4.56 -16.95 -1.78
N TYR A 150 -3.34 -16.78 -2.28
CA TYR A 150 -2.91 -17.23 -3.61
C TYR A 150 -1.92 -18.38 -3.60
N GLY A 151 -1.70 -19.03 -2.46
CA GLY A 151 -0.71 -20.11 -2.34
C GLY A 151 0.75 -19.66 -2.33
N GLN A 152 1.00 -18.36 -2.20
CA GLN A 152 2.35 -17.76 -2.11
C GLN A 152 2.87 -17.81 -0.67
N PRO A 153 4.19 -17.53 -0.43
CA PRO A 153 4.70 -17.38 0.93
C PRO A 153 3.94 -16.32 1.71
N VAL A 154 3.63 -16.62 2.97
CA VAL A 154 2.82 -15.78 3.85
C VAL A 154 3.57 -15.50 5.15
N LYS A 155 3.40 -14.30 5.69
CA LYS A 155 3.88 -13.96 7.03
C LYS A 155 2.97 -14.56 8.10
N LYS A 156 3.53 -14.99 9.20
CA LYS A 156 2.73 -15.45 10.35
C LYS A 156 1.99 -14.29 10.98
N TYR A 157 0.72 -14.49 11.29
CA TYR A 157 -0.12 -13.45 11.91
C TYR A 157 0.52 -12.85 13.17
N ALA A 158 1.04 -13.68 14.06
CA ALA A 158 1.65 -13.21 15.30
C ALA A 158 2.81 -12.21 15.03
N ARG A 159 3.57 -12.43 13.98
CA ARG A 159 4.68 -11.55 13.60
C ARG A 159 4.17 -10.20 13.05
N LEU A 160 3.14 -10.23 12.23
CA LEU A 160 2.50 -9.00 11.71
C LEU A 160 1.86 -8.21 12.85
N ARG A 161 1.18 -8.88 13.76
CA ARG A 161 0.56 -8.27 14.93
C ARG A 161 1.59 -7.60 15.82
N SER A 162 2.70 -8.27 16.10
CA SER A 162 3.79 -7.73 16.91
C SER A 162 4.37 -6.46 16.28
N PHE A 163 4.64 -6.49 14.98
CA PHE A 163 5.14 -5.32 14.25
C PHE A 163 4.13 -4.16 14.29
N TYR A 164 2.86 -4.45 14.04
CA TYR A 164 1.79 -3.46 14.08
C TYR A 164 1.68 -2.79 15.47
N ASP A 165 1.65 -3.59 16.52
CA ASP A 165 1.53 -3.09 17.89
C ASP A 165 2.72 -2.18 18.26
N MET A 166 3.94 -2.53 17.86
CA MET A 166 5.12 -1.69 18.07
C MET A 166 5.02 -0.37 17.31
N ASN A 167 4.56 -0.39 16.07
CA ASN A 167 4.38 0.83 15.28
C ASN A 167 3.31 1.74 15.85
N LEU A 168 2.21 1.18 16.33
CA LEU A 168 1.12 1.98 16.89
C LEU A 168 1.53 2.64 18.23
N ALA A 169 2.42 2.01 18.98
CA ALA A 169 2.92 2.54 20.26
C ALA A 169 3.91 3.72 20.09
N GLU A 170 4.50 3.87 18.92
CA GLU A 170 5.37 5.00 18.60
C GLU A 170 4.56 6.24 18.26
#